data_28fe54af2c8de999b84e45e152cc6da4
#
_entry.id   28fe54af2c8de999b84e45e152cc6da4
#
_cell.length_a   1.000
_cell.length_b   1.000
_cell.length_c   1.000
_cell.angle_alpha   90.00
_cell.angle_beta   90.00
_cell.angle_gamma   90.00
#
_symmetry.space_group_name_H-M   'P 1'
#
loop_
_entity.id
_entity.type
_entity.pdbx_description
1 polymer ?
#
loop_
_entity_poly.entity_id
_entity_poly.type
_entity_poly.pdbx_seq_one_letter_code
_entity_poly.pdbx_strand_id
1 'polypeptide(L)'
;MRKRGKINAVIMAGGRGTRFWPLSREARPKQLLKILGDSSMLQMTVDRLRKISFVEEIYIICGADLKRKISRNLDGVKTRNIIVEPSGKNPLPSIGLMAEHLKRKEQDSVMAVFPADHLIIGHRAFSDVLKTALDLALQEETLVTMGVVPSSPHTGYGYIQFDKKKEMVAGKAYGVKAFAEKPNLSAAKRFLASGDFLWNSGMFVWRASVFLKNVLEHMPEDFEALEVIGDSIHTRQYKSSLEENWDKLTSTSVDYAILERSKNISVVRAEFKWNDIGSWNAYFELLPKNGKGNVIKGDGLIIGGSNNLVHSNGRFTAVVGADNMVVINTKDATLVVPQDRVEDVKELVEKLREEGREKVL
;
A
#
# COMPACT_ATOMS: atom_id res chain seq x y z
N MET A 1 -31.27 -17.58 6.47
CA MET A 1 -29.96 -17.61 5.73
C MET A 1 -29.24 -16.30 6.03
N ARG A 2 -28.12 -16.33 6.79
CA ARG A 2 -27.27 -15.12 6.91
C ARG A 2 -26.80 -14.74 5.51
N LYS A 3 -27.08 -13.49 5.06
CA LYS A 3 -26.49 -12.96 3.83
C LYS A 3 -24.99 -13.25 3.86
N ARG A 4 -24.44 -13.94 2.87
CA ARG A 4 -23.00 -14.13 2.74
C ARG A 4 -22.37 -12.73 2.75
N GLY A 5 -21.54 -12.45 3.76
CA GLY A 5 -20.90 -11.15 3.90
C GLY A 5 -20.10 -10.80 2.64
N LYS A 6 -20.21 -9.57 2.22
CA LYS A 6 -19.48 -9.01 1.08
C LYS A 6 -18.58 -7.88 1.55
N ILE A 7 -17.52 -7.61 0.82
CA ILE A 7 -16.62 -6.48 1.08
C ILE A 7 -16.67 -5.47 -0.05
N ASN A 8 -16.51 -4.22 0.31
CA ASN A 8 -16.16 -3.14 -0.60
C ASN A 8 -14.63 -2.96 -0.53
N ALA A 9 -13.94 -3.25 -1.63
CA ALA A 9 -12.49 -3.10 -1.70
C ALA A 9 -12.13 -1.64 -1.98
N VAL A 10 -11.24 -1.08 -1.17
CA VAL A 10 -10.74 0.30 -1.28
C VAL A 10 -9.26 0.27 -1.58
N ILE A 11 -8.87 0.74 -2.74
CA ILE A 11 -7.48 0.79 -3.18
C ILE A 11 -6.94 2.20 -2.96
N MET A 12 -5.89 2.31 -2.15
CA MET A 12 -5.21 3.55 -1.85
C MET A 12 -4.18 3.86 -2.93
N ALA A 13 -4.44 4.85 -3.78
CA ALA A 13 -3.59 5.20 -4.92
C ALA A 13 -2.97 6.61 -4.82
N GLY A 14 -2.74 7.12 -3.61
CA GLY A 14 -2.26 8.48 -3.34
C GLY A 14 -0.73 8.64 -3.31
N GLY A 15 0.06 7.57 -3.20
CA GLY A 15 1.52 7.64 -3.04
C GLY A 15 2.25 8.12 -4.30
N ARG A 16 3.31 8.95 -4.16
CA ARG A 16 4.14 9.43 -5.28
C ARG A 16 5.18 8.42 -5.77
N GLY A 17 5.61 7.48 -4.91
CA GLY A 17 6.57 6.43 -5.26
C GLY A 17 7.96 6.95 -5.67
N THR A 18 8.46 8.00 -5.02
CA THR A 18 9.70 8.73 -5.37
C THR A 18 10.95 7.86 -5.40
N ARG A 19 11.01 6.80 -4.57
CA ARG A 19 12.14 5.85 -4.56
C ARG A 19 12.34 5.07 -5.86
N PHE A 20 11.35 5.08 -6.76
CA PHE A 20 11.44 4.48 -8.10
C PHE A 20 11.86 5.45 -9.19
N TRP A 21 12.31 6.66 -8.82
CA TRP A 21 12.96 7.55 -9.77
C TRP A 21 14.17 6.83 -10.42
N PRO A 22 14.40 6.96 -11.72
CA PRO A 22 13.75 7.79 -12.73
C PRO A 22 12.58 7.12 -13.47
N LEU A 23 12.09 5.94 -13.09
CA LEU A 23 10.88 5.36 -13.70
C LEU A 23 9.60 6.00 -13.19
N SER A 24 9.53 6.27 -11.87
CA SER A 24 8.42 7.06 -11.31
C SER A 24 8.66 8.56 -11.55
N ARG A 25 7.56 9.26 -11.78
CA ARG A 25 7.48 10.71 -11.94
C ARG A 25 6.22 11.19 -11.20
N GLU A 26 6.12 12.47 -10.87
CA GLU A 26 4.89 13.05 -10.32
C GLU A 26 3.69 12.79 -11.23
N ALA A 27 3.93 12.95 -12.54
CA ALA A 27 2.90 12.64 -13.53
C ALA A 27 2.63 11.14 -13.73
N ARG A 28 3.50 10.24 -13.28
CA ARG A 28 3.40 8.80 -13.44
C ARG A 28 3.96 8.09 -12.21
N PRO A 29 3.24 8.12 -11.08
CA PRO A 29 3.69 7.51 -9.84
C PRO A 29 3.76 5.99 -9.95
N LYS A 30 4.43 5.35 -8.97
CA LYS A 30 4.77 3.92 -8.94
C LYS A 30 3.58 3.01 -9.27
N GLN A 31 2.40 3.27 -8.71
CA GLN A 31 1.21 2.44 -8.92
C GLN A 31 0.72 2.40 -10.39
N LEU A 32 1.12 3.37 -11.21
CA LEU A 32 0.82 3.41 -12.64
C LEU A 32 1.94 2.83 -13.52
N LEU A 33 3.05 2.37 -12.92
CA LEU A 33 4.16 1.74 -13.65
C LEU A 33 3.88 0.28 -13.96
N LYS A 34 4.37 -0.17 -15.11
CA LYS A 34 4.41 -1.57 -15.54
C LYS A 34 5.75 -2.19 -15.15
N ILE A 35 5.94 -2.43 -13.85
CA ILE A 35 7.23 -2.88 -13.30
C ILE A 35 7.39 -4.38 -13.50
N LEU A 36 6.34 -5.17 -13.31
CA LEU A 36 6.34 -6.63 -13.28
C LEU A 36 5.50 -7.25 -14.41
N GLY A 37 5.60 -6.73 -15.61
CA GLY A 37 4.84 -7.22 -16.77
C GLY A 37 4.16 -6.11 -17.55
N ASP A 38 3.06 -6.43 -18.26
CA ASP A 38 2.39 -5.50 -19.17
C ASP A 38 1.29 -4.65 -18.54
N SER A 39 0.89 -4.99 -17.32
CA SER A 39 -0.13 -4.25 -16.56
C SER A 39 0.50 -3.34 -15.51
N SER A 40 -0.15 -2.21 -15.22
CA SER A 40 0.26 -1.37 -14.08
C SER A 40 0.02 -2.09 -12.76
N MET A 41 0.73 -1.71 -11.70
CA MET A 41 0.55 -2.31 -10.38
C MET A 41 -0.88 -2.11 -9.86
N LEU A 42 -1.47 -0.95 -10.11
CA LEU A 42 -2.88 -0.68 -9.80
C LEU A 42 -3.82 -1.63 -10.56
N GLN A 43 -3.59 -1.86 -11.86
CA GLN A 43 -4.38 -2.82 -12.65
C GLN A 43 -4.24 -4.24 -12.10
N MET A 44 -3.02 -4.66 -11.77
CA MET A 44 -2.79 -5.98 -11.15
C MET A 44 -3.55 -6.15 -9.83
N THR A 45 -3.66 -5.08 -9.04
CA THR A 45 -4.43 -5.09 -7.79
C THR A 45 -5.93 -5.18 -8.06
N VAL A 46 -6.47 -4.42 -9.02
CA VAL A 46 -7.87 -4.51 -9.46
C VAL A 46 -8.20 -5.90 -9.99
N ASP A 47 -7.37 -6.44 -10.88
CA ASP A 47 -7.58 -7.75 -11.48
C ASP A 47 -7.58 -8.90 -10.46
N ARG A 48 -6.73 -8.77 -9.41
CA ARG A 48 -6.69 -9.71 -8.29
C ARG A 48 -8.01 -9.67 -7.50
N LEU A 49 -8.51 -8.49 -7.17
CA LEU A 49 -9.73 -8.31 -6.38
C LEU A 49 -10.99 -8.71 -7.16
N ARG A 50 -11.06 -8.44 -8.45
CA ARG A 50 -12.18 -8.82 -9.32
C ARG A 50 -12.41 -10.34 -9.41
N LYS A 51 -11.37 -11.15 -9.20
CA LYS A 51 -11.46 -12.62 -9.20
C LYS A 51 -12.04 -13.19 -7.90
N ILE A 52 -12.31 -12.36 -6.89
CA ILE A 52 -12.82 -12.81 -5.59
C ILE A 52 -14.33 -12.60 -5.54
N SER A 53 -15.08 -13.68 -5.43
CA SER A 53 -16.55 -13.70 -5.56
C SER A 53 -17.31 -12.91 -4.47
N PHE A 54 -16.69 -12.68 -3.31
CA PHE A 54 -17.28 -11.93 -2.22
C PHE A 54 -16.82 -10.45 -2.17
N VAL A 55 -16.00 -9.98 -3.14
CA VAL A 55 -15.78 -8.56 -3.40
C VAL A 55 -16.98 -8.02 -4.17
N GLU A 56 -17.69 -7.06 -3.58
CA GLU A 56 -18.90 -6.48 -4.17
C GLU A 56 -18.59 -5.35 -5.14
N GLU A 57 -17.87 -4.35 -4.65
CA GLU A 57 -17.40 -3.23 -5.45
C GLU A 57 -15.94 -2.89 -5.15
N ILE A 58 -15.27 -2.30 -6.12
CA ILE A 58 -13.90 -1.78 -5.97
C ILE A 58 -13.97 -0.28 -6.10
N TYR A 59 -13.40 0.40 -5.10
CA TYR A 59 -13.20 1.84 -5.03
C TYR A 59 -11.72 2.16 -5.12
N ILE A 60 -11.40 3.31 -5.68
CA ILE A 60 -10.05 3.85 -5.70
C ILE A 60 -10.09 5.24 -5.10
N ILE A 61 -9.19 5.52 -4.16
CA ILE A 61 -8.97 6.88 -3.67
C ILE A 61 -7.64 7.40 -4.17
N CYS A 62 -7.65 8.60 -4.75
CA CYS A 62 -6.45 9.21 -5.36
C CYS A 62 -6.57 10.73 -5.40
N GLY A 63 -5.44 11.40 -5.61
CA GLY A 63 -5.42 12.84 -5.88
C GLY A 63 -6.10 13.22 -7.21
N ALA A 64 -6.49 14.47 -7.34
CA ALA A 64 -7.22 15.00 -8.49
C ALA A 64 -6.44 14.85 -9.82
N ASP A 65 -5.12 15.00 -9.77
CA ASP A 65 -4.19 14.85 -10.90
C ASP A 65 -4.16 13.44 -11.50
N LEU A 66 -4.43 12.42 -10.68
CA LEU A 66 -4.41 11.02 -11.07
C LEU A 66 -5.76 10.52 -11.57
N LYS A 67 -6.89 11.13 -11.17
CA LYS A 67 -8.24 10.67 -11.53
C LYS A 67 -8.40 10.43 -13.03
N ARG A 68 -8.01 11.42 -13.85
CA ARG A 68 -8.15 11.34 -15.33
C ARG A 68 -7.31 10.20 -15.91
N LYS A 69 -6.09 9.99 -15.38
CA LYS A 69 -5.18 8.94 -15.85
C LYS A 69 -5.71 7.56 -15.47
N ILE A 70 -6.16 7.41 -14.22
CA ILE A 70 -6.74 6.17 -13.71
C ILE A 70 -8.00 5.82 -14.51
N SER A 71 -8.95 6.75 -14.67
CA SER A 71 -10.20 6.47 -15.38
C SER A 71 -10.04 6.14 -16.86
N ARG A 72 -8.94 6.57 -17.51
CA ARG A 72 -8.67 6.26 -18.92
C ARG A 72 -7.91 4.97 -19.15
N ASN A 73 -7.10 4.54 -18.20
CA ASN A 73 -6.13 3.46 -18.38
C ASN A 73 -6.38 2.25 -17.48
N LEU A 74 -7.44 2.29 -16.68
CA LEU A 74 -7.77 1.24 -15.74
C LEU A 74 -9.09 0.57 -16.12
N ASP A 75 -9.05 -0.74 -16.29
CA ASP A 75 -10.22 -1.54 -16.55
C ASP A 75 -10.81 -2.11 -15.25
N GLY A 76 -12.14 -2.31 -15.26
CA GLY A 76 -12.83 -3.05 -14.21
C GLY A 76 -13.24 -2.25 -12.97
N VAL A 77 -13.09 -0.91 -13.00
CA VAL A 77 -13.59 -0.01 -11.96
C VAL A 77 -14.49 1.05 -12.58
N LYS A 78 -15.66 1.24 -11.99
CA LYS A 78 -16.60 2.29 -12.44
C LYS A 78 -16.03 3.66 -12.12
N THR A 79 -16.12 4.63 -13.04
CA THR A 79 -15.59 6.00 -12.84
C THR A 79 -16.16 6.68 -11.59
N ARG A 80 -17.42 6.40 -11.22
CA ARG A 80 -18.06 6.92 -10.00
C ARG A 80 -17.44 6.37 -8.71
N ASN A 81 -16.72 5.25 -8.77
CA ASN A 81 -16.01 4.62 -7.65
C ASN A 81 -14.57 5.13 -7.51
N ILE A 82 -14.15 6.11 -8.34
CA ILE A 82 -12.86 6.80 -8.20
C ILE A 82 -13.12 8.08 -7.40
N ILE A 83 -12.82 8.00 -6.12
CA ILE A 83 -12.97 9.09 -5.15
C ILE A 83 -11.71 9.95 -5.18
N VAL A 84 -11.89 11.26 -5.14
CA VAL A 84 -10.78 12.23 -5.19
C VAL A 84 -10.62 12.87 -3.84
N GLU A 85 -9.41 12.80 -3.30
CA GLU A 85 -8.98 13.58 -2.15
C GLU A 85 -8.49 14.96 -2.61
N PRO A 86 -8.80 16.05 -1.89
CA PRO A 86 -8.38 17.41 -2.26
C PRO A 86 -6.85 17.56 -2.26
N SER A 87 -6.17 16.99 -1.28
CA SER A 87 -4.71 16.97 -1.14
C SER A 87 -4.25 15.68 -0.44
N GLY A 88 -3.01 15.27 -0.65
CA GLY A 88 -2.46 14.09 0.02
C GLY A 88 -2.20 14.34 1.51
N LYS A 89 -2.85 13.58 2.40
CA LYS A 89 -2.75 13.71 3.87
C LYS A 89 -2.42 12.41 4.60
N ASN A 90 -1.64 11.53 4.01
CA ASN A 90 -1.44 10.18 4.56
C ASN A 90 -2.73 9.31 4.59
N PRO A 91 -2.67 8.02 4.99
CA PRO A 91 -3.81 7.11 4.84
C PRO A 91 -5.04 7.42 5.69
N LEU A 92 -4.91 7.97 6.91
CA LEU A 92 -6.05 8.11 7.82
C LEU A 92 -7.22 8.92 7.23
N PRO A 93 -7.02 10.16 6.73
CA PRO A 93 -8.10 10.95 6.14
C PRO A 93 -8.78 10.26 4.97
N SER A 94 -8.00 9.64 4.11
CA SER A 94 -8.50 8.94 2.93
C SER A 94 -9.33 7.71 3.29
N ILE A 95 -8.89 6.93 4.28
CA ILE A 95 -9.65 5.78 4.80
C ILE A 95 -10.93 6.26 5.49
N GLY A 96 -10.86 7.36 6.27
CA GLY A 96 -12.01 7.98 6.92
C GLY A 96 -13.07 8.47 5.93
N LEU A 97 -12.64 9.16 4.87
CA LEU A 97 -13.52 9.59 3.79
C LEU A 97 -14.23 8.40 3.13
N MET A 98 -13.50 7.32 2.86
CA MET A 98 -14.10 6.11 2.30
C MET A 98 -15.04 5.41 3.26
N ALA A 99 -14.74 5.43 4.57
CA ALA A 99 -15.62 4.88 5.60
C ALA A 99 -16.95 5.64 5.65
N GLU A 100 -16.95 6.98 5.55
CA GLU A 100 -18.18 7.77 5.46
C GLU A 100 -18.96 7.47 4.17
N HIS A 101 -18.31 7.38 3.02
CA HIS A 101 -18.98 6.98 1.78
C HIS A 101 -19.67 5.62 1.89
N LEU A 102 -19.02 4.64 2.50
CA LEU A 102 -19.55 3.29 2.63
C LEU A 102 -20.64 3.19 3.69
N LYS A 103 -20.50 3.87 4.83
CA LYS A 103 -21.53 3.96 5.89
C LYS A 103 -22.84 4.57 5.35
N ARG A 104 -22.76 5.60 4.48
CA ARG A 104 -23.94 6.20 3.83
C ARG A 104 -24.59 5.29 2.80
N LYS A 105 -23.82 4.41 2.17
CA LYS A 105 -24.37 3.40 1.25
C LYS A 105 -25.09 2.29 2.02
N GLU A 106 -24.48 1.76 3.06
CA GLU A 106 -25.00 0.70 3.94
C GLU A 106 -24.28 0.78 5.30
N GLN A 107 -25.04 0.91 6.40
CA GLN A 107 -24.49 1.18 7.72
C GLN A 107 -23.45 0.15 8.19
N ASP A 108 -23.62 -1.12 7.85
CA ASP A 108 -22.74 -2.23 8.21
C ASP A 108 -21.80 -2.64 7.07
N SER A 109 -21.53 -1.74 6.12
CA SER A 109 -20.58 -2.01 5.03
C SER A 109 -19.23 -2.45 5.56
N VAL A 110 -18.74 -3.61 5.09
CA VAL A 110 -17.37 -4.04 5.36
C VAL A 110 -16.45 -3.43 4.30
N MET A 111 -15.43 -2.74 4.76
CA MET A 111 -14.38 -2.12 3.97
C MET A 111 -13.10 -2.95 4.06
N ALA A 112 -12.51 -3.28 2.92
CA ALA A 112 -11.18 -3.86 2.85
C ALA A 112 -10.24 -2.90 2.13
N VAL A 113 -9.20 -2.43 2.82
CA VAL A 113 -8.25 -1.42 2.34
C VAL A 113 -7.00 -2.10 1.81
N PHE A 114 -6.56 -1.68 0.63
CA PHE A 114 -5.39 -2.24 -0.05
C PHE A 114 -4.49 -1.13 -0.59
N PRO A 115 -3.16 -1.23 -0.44
CA PRO A 115 -2.23 -0.42 -1.21
C PRO A 115 -2.32 -0.74 -2.71
N ALA A 116 -2.16 0.27 -3.55
CA ALA A 116 -2.26 0.15 -5.01
C ALA A 116 -1.04 -0.53 -5.66
N ASP A 117 0.08 -0.62 -4.93
CA ASP A 117 1.41 -0.86 -5.47
C ASP A 117 2.17 -2.01 -4.80
N HIS A 118 1.43 -2.93 -4.15
CA HIS A 118 2.00 -4.14 -3.55
C HIS A 118 1.87 -5.35 -4.47
N LEU A 119 2.94 -6.15 -4.52
CA LEU A 119 2.93 -7.46 -5.16
C LEU A 119 2.38 -8.51 -4.20
N ILE A 120 1.41 -9.29 -4.68
CA ILE A 120 0.88 -10.45 -3.98
C ILE A 120 0.88 -11.62 -4.95
N ILE A 121 1.52 -12.73 -4.55
CA ILE A 121 1.57 -13.98 -5.31
C ILE A 121 0.88 -15.09 -4.50
N GLY A 122 -0.01 -15.85 -5.13
CA GLY A 122 -0.80 -16.88 -4.47
C GLY A 122 -2.27 -16.45 -4.30
N HIS A 123 -2.97 -16.30 -5.41
CA HIS A 123 -4.35 -15.79 -5.45
C HIS A 123 -5.31 -16.56 -4.50
N ARG A 124 -5.21 -17.90 -4.46
CA ARG A 124 -6.07 -18.70 -3.58
C ARG A 124 -5.80 -18.42 -2.10
N ALA A 125 -4.53 -18.45 -1.70
CA ALA A 125 -4.13 -18.14 -0.33
C ALA A 125 -4.53 -16.71 0.07
N PHE A 126 -4.39 -15.73 -0.83
CA PHE A 126 -4.85 -14.36 -0.61
C PHE A 126 -6.37 -14.30 -0.40
N SER A 127 -7.15 -15.00 -1.24
CA SER A 127 -8.60 -15.06 -1.10
C SER A 127 -9.04 -15.70 0.22
N ASP A 128 -8.37 -16.77 0.66
CA ASP A 128 -8.67 -17.45 1.92
C ASP A 128 -8.35 -16.58 3.15
N VAL A 129 -7.22 -15.87 3.14
CA VAL A 129 -6.85 -14.89 4.17
C VAL A 129 -7.85 -13.75 4.22
N LEU A 130 -8.23 -13.19 3.08
CA LEU A 130 -9.22 -12.12 2.99
C LEU A 130 -10.61 -12.59 3.46
N LYS A 131 -10.99 -13.85 3.19
CA LYS A 131 -12.23 -14.43 3.68
C LYS A 131 -12.22 -14.57 5.21
N THR A 132 -11.12 -15.02 5.79
CA THR A 132 -10.95 -15.09 7.24
C THR A 132 -11.06 -13.71 7.88
N ALA A 133 -10.44 -12.69 7.28
CA ALA A 133 -10.53 -11.31 7.76
C ALA A 133 -11.96 -10.75 7.68
N LEU A 134 -12.68 -11.04 6.57
CA LEU A 134 -14.10 -10.68 6.42
C LEU A 134 -14.97 -11.31 7.51
N ASP A 135 -14.80 -12.60 7.76
CA ASP A 135 -15.61 -13.32 8.75
C ASP A 135 -15.39 -12.77 10.17
N LEU A 136 -14.14 -12.43 10.52
CA LEU A 136 -13.82 -11.76 11.80
C LEU A 136 -14.47 -10.37 11.89
N ALA A 137 -14.33 -9.54 10.85
CA ALA A 137 -14.90 -8.20 10.83
C ALA A 137 -16.44 -8.20 10.94
N LEU A 138 -17.10 -9.27 10.48
CA LEU A 138 -18.55 -9.43 10.58
C LEU A 138 -19.03 -9.95 11.94
N GLN A 139 -18.21 -10.79 12.58
CA GLN A 139 -18.58 -11.43 13.85
C GLN A 139 -18.20 -10.58 15.05
N GLU A 140 -17.12 -9.84 14.96
CA GLU A 140 -16.51 -9.08 16.04
C GLU A 140 -16.47 -7.57 15.73
N GLU A 141 -16.54 -6.73 16.77
CA GLU A 141 -16.25 -5.29 16.65
C GLU A 141 -14.74 -5.05 16.68
N THR A 142 -14.00 -5.61 15.72
CA THR A 142 -12.55 -5.58 15.69
C THR A 142 -12.02 -4.92 14.43
N LEU A 143 -10.85 -4.28 14.54
CA LEU A 143 -10.05 -3.85 13.39
C LEU A 143 -9.16 -5.01 12.98
N VAL A 144 -9.33 -5.51 11.76
CA VAL A 144 -8.55 -6.66 11.27
C VAL A 144 -7.43 -6.17 10.36
N THR A 145 -6.20 -6.63 10.61
CA THR A 145 -5.06 -6.43 9.73
C THR A 145 -4.52 -7.76 9.19
N MET A 146 -3.81 -7.74 8.07
CA MET A 146 -3.14 -8.92 7.51
C MET A 146 -1.66 -8.83 7.81
N GLY A 147 -1.13 -9.83 8.54
CA GLY A 147 0.27 -9.88 8.93
C GLY A 147 1.05 -10.92 8.15
N VAL A 148 2.19 -10.52 7.57
CA VAL A 148 3.09 -11.40 6.82
C VAL A 148 4.20 -11.93 7.71
N VAL A 149 4.53 -13.22 7.57
CA VAL A 149 5.62 -13.83 8.35
C VAL A 149 6.97 -13.20 7.95
N PRO A 150 7.72 -12.61 8.90
CA PRO A 150 9.00 -12.00 8.62
C PRO A 150 10.03 -13.04 8.14
N SER A 151 10.72 -12.71 7.06
CA SER A 151 11.85 -13.53 6.54
C SER A 151 13.21 -12.90 6.80
N SER A 152 13.25 -11.64 7.24
CA SER A 152 14.45 -10.87 7.55
C SER A 152 14.15 -9.77 8.58
N PRO A 153 15.17 -9.18 9.25
CA PRO A 153 14.97 -8.06 10.17
C PRO A 153 14.84 -6.73 9.44
N HIS A 154 13.77 -6.57 8.64
CA HIS A 154 13.52 -5.38 7.81
C HIS A 154 13.13 -4.17 8.67
N THR A 155 13.84 -3.05 8.53
CA THR A 155 13.60 -1.83 9.33
C THR A 155 12.60 -0.86 8.70
N GLY A 156 12.23 -1.06 7.44
CA GLY A 156 11.26 -0.23 6.70
C GLY A 156 9.81 -0.65 6.88
N TYR A 157 9.53 -1.78 7.57
CA TYR A 157 8.19 -2.30 7.79
C TYR A 157 7.72 -2.08 9.22
N GLY A 158 6.41 -1.97 9.40
CA GLY A 158 5.77 -2.13 10.70
C GLY A 158 5.73 -3.60 11.14
N TYR A 159 5.77 -3.84 12.43
CA TYR A 159 5.69 -5.16 13.05
C TYR A 159 4.48 -5.24 13.98
N ILE A 160 3.77 -6.35 13.91
CA ILE A 160 2.58 -6.64 14.70
C ILE A 160 2.90 -7.80 15.64
N GLN A 161 2.93 -7.55 16.95
CA GLN A 161 3.03 -8.62 17.92
C GLN A 161 1.66 -9.25 18.15
N PHE A 162 1.53 -10.54 17.89
CA PHE A 162 0.28 -11.26 18.10
C PHE A 162 0.29 -12.08 19.40
N ASP A 163 -0.90 -12.27 19.97
CA ASP A 163 -1.06 -13.07 21.18
C ASP A 163 -1.41 -14.53 20.84
N LYS A 164 -0.43 -15.42 20.95
CA LYS A 164 -0.63 -16.87 20.76
C LYS A 164 -1.73 -17.46 21.67
N LYS A 165 -2.02 -16.80 22.82
CA LYS A 165 -3.06 -17.25 23.75
C LYS A 165 -4.46 -16.75 23.35
N LYS A 166 -4.54 -15.67 22.55
CA LYS A 166 -5.79 -15.11 22.05
C LYS A 166 -5.98 -15.51 20.58
N GLU A 167 -6.11 -16.81 20.35
CA GLU A 167 -6.37 -17.36 19.02
C GLU A 167 -7.84 -17.16 18.67
N MET A 168 -8.12 -16.41 17.60
CA MET A 168 -9.47 -16.10 17.13
C MET A 168 -9.97 -17.12 16.10
N VAL A 169 -9.07 -17.61 15.26
CA VAL A 169 -9.30 -18.69 14.28
C VAL A 169 -8.08 -19.60 14.30
N ALA A 170 -8.28 -20.89 14.53
CA ALA A 170 -7.24 -21.87 14.73
C ALA A 170 -6.11 -21.80 13.66
N GLY A 171 -4.89 -21.51 14.08
CA GLY A 171 -3.69 -21.38 13.25
C GLY A 171 -3.67 -20.17 12.31
N LYS A 172 -4.75 -19.36 12.24
CA LYS A 172 -4.92 -18.35 11.19
C LYS A 172 -5.04 -16.92 11.68
N ALA A 173 -5.68 -16.70 12.83
CA ALA A 173 -5.95 -15.35 13.31
C ALA A 173 -5.82 -15.24 14.83
N TYR A 174 -5.28 -14.12 15.28
CA TYR A 174 -4.91 -13.87 16.65
C TYR A 174 -5.27 -12.45 17.06
N GLY A 175 -5.49 -12.23 18.36
CA GLY A 175 -5.51 -10.89 18.93
C GLY A 175 -4.14 -10.23 18.86
N VAL A 176 -4.11 -8.92 18.69
CA VAL A 176 -2.86 -8.14 18.66
C VAL A 176 -2.51 -7.66 20.07
N LYS A 177 -1.22 -7.73 20.43
CA LYS A 177 -0.65 -7.19 21.67
C LYS A 177 -0.07 -5.81 21.49
N ALA A 178 0.67 -5.60 20.39
CA ALA A 178 1.37 -4.35 20.13
C ALA A 178 1.66 -4.17 18.63
N PHE A 179 1.80 -2.91 18.24
CA PHE A 179 2.38 -2.49 16.98
C PHE A 179 3.74 -1.83 17.24
N ALA A 180 4.66 -1.97 16.28
CA ALA A 180 5.94 -1.27 16.29
C ALA A 180 6.26 -0.83 14.85
N GLU A 181 6.05 0.44 14.55
CA GLU A 181 6.30 0.98 13.21
C GLU A 181 7.78 1.31 13.02
N LYS A 182 8.37 0.77 11.96
CA LYS A 182 9.75 1.01 11.52
C LYS A 182 10.80 0.93 12.63
N PRO A 183 10.98 -0.23 13.26
CA PRO A 183 11.91 -0.41 14.36
C PRO A 183 13.36 -0.24 13.90
N ASN A 184 14.27 0.05 14.83
CA ASN A 184 15.70 -0.06 14.53
C ASN A 184 16.12 -1.52 14.31
N LEU A 185 17.29 -1.73 13.70
CA LEU A 185 17.77 -3.06 13.32
C LEU A 185 17.88 -4.03 14.52
N SER A 186 18.29 -3.55 15.69
CA SER A 186 18.38 -4.36 16.91
C SER A 186 16.99 -4.87 17.34
N ALA A 187 15.99 -4.02 17.34
CA ALA A 187 14.61 -4.39 17.63
C ALA A 187 14.05 -5.35 16.57
N ALA A 188 14.27 -5.08 15.29
CA ALA A 188 13.83 -5.95 14.20
C ALA A 188 14.40 -7.36 14.30
N LYS A 189 15.70 -7.50 14.68
CA LYS A 189 16.34 -8.81 14.95
C LYS A 189 15.68 -9.54 16.12
N ARG A 190 15.36 -8.84 17.22
CA ARG A 190 14.63 -9.44 18.36
C ARG A 190 13.24 -9.90 17.97
N PHE A 191 12.50 -9.10 17.21
CA PHE A 191 11.15 -9.43 16.73
C PHE A 191 11.17 -10.68 15.84
N LEU A 192 12.15 -10.78 14.94
CA LEU A 192 12.31 -11.96 14.10
C LEU A 192 12.61 -13.22 14.94
N ALA A 193 13.48 -13.11 15.94
CA ALA A 193 13.89 -14.23 16.78
C ALA A 193 12.78 -14.72 17.73
N SER A 194 11.87 -13.85 18.18
CA SER A 194 10.80 -14.20 19.14
C SER A 194 9.70 -15.07 18.52
N GLY A 195 9.51 -14.99 17.20
CA GLY A 195 8.54 -15.79 16.45
C GLY A 195 7.07 -15.51 16.79
N ASP A 196 6.77 -14.34 17.36
CA ASP A 196 5.41 -13.85 17.66
C ASP A 196 5.13 -12.49 17.03
N PHE A 197 5.93 -12.10 16.02
CA PHE A 197 5.74 -10.91 15.23
C PHE A 197 5.44 -11.24 13.76
N LEU A 198 4.60 -10.43 13.16
CA LEU A 198 4.31 -10.41 11.72
C LEU A 198 4.63 -9.03 11.16
N TRP A 199 5.03 -8.92 9.89
CA TRP A 199 5.09 -7.63 9.21
C TRP A 199 3.68 -7.09 8.95
N ASN A 200 3.47 -5.82 9.21
CA ASN A 200 2.26 -5.13 8.81
C ASN A 200 2.25 -4.95 7.29
N SER A 201 1.30 -5.58 6.63
CA SER A 201 1.18 -5.50 5.17
C SER A 201 0.50 -4.22 4.67
N GLY A 202 -0.05 -3.39 5.56
CA GLY A 202 -0.86 -2.24 5.20
C GLY A 202 -2.20 -2.60 4.56
N MET A 203 -2.67 -3.84 4.74
CA MET A 203 -3.98 -4.30 4.30
C MET A 203 -4.89 -4.51 5.50
N PHE A 204 -6.09 -3.95 5.44
CA PHE A 204 -7.02 -3.89 6.57
C PHE A 204 -8.41 -4.31 6.17
N VAL A 205 -9.17 -4.90 7.09
CA VAL A 205 -10.58 -5.25 6.90
C VAL A 205 -11.36 -4.92 8.16
N TRP A 206 -12.42 -4.15 8.04
CA TRP A 206 -13.31 -3.77 9.14
C TRP A 206 -14.67 -3.27 8.65
N ARG A 207 -15.67 -3.21 9.53
CA ARG A 207 -16.89 -2.45 9.26
C ARG A 207 -16.57 -0.96 9.29
N ALA A 208 -17.10 -0.20 8.34
CA ALA A 208 -16.93 1.25 8.27
C ALA A 208 -17.34 1.93 9.59
N SER A 209 -18.43 1.48 10.19
CA SER A 209 -18.92 1.98 11.48
C SER A 209 -17.95 1.71 12.64
N VAL A 210 -17.30 0.53 12.68
CA VAL A 210 -16.31 0.19 13.71
C VAL A 210 -15.05 1.03 13.56
N PHE A 211 -14.60 1.27 12.32
CA PHE A 211 -13.46 2.13 12.07
C PHE A 211 -13.75 3.57 12.52
N LEU A 212 -14.89 4.15 12.11
CA LEU A 212 -15.28 5.51 12.50
C LEU A 212 -15.46 5.67 14.01
N LYS A 213 -15.93 4.64 14.71
CA LYS A 213 -15.98 4.62 16.19
C LYS A 213 -14.58 4.73 16.81
N ASN A 214 -13.59 4.06 16.23
CA ASN A 214 -12.19 4.19 16.67
C ASN A 214 -11.60 5.57 16.31
N VAL A 215 -11.99 6.16 15.18
CA VAL A 215 -11.60 7.55 14.86
C VAL A 215 -12.19 8.51 15.90
N LEU A 216 -13.46 8.37 16.26
CA LEU A 216 -14.08 9.19 17.32
C LEU A 216 -13.36 9.04 18.67
N GLU A 217 -12.95 7.82 19.04
CA GLU A 217 -12.28 7.55 20.32
C GLU A 217 -10.86 8.17 20.38
N HIS A 218 -10.11 8.10 19.28
CA HIS A 218 -8.68 8.45 19.29
C HIS A 218 -8.34 9.75 18.57
N MET A 219 -9.23 10.23 17.70
CA MET A 219 -9.06 11.43 16.86
C MET A 219 -10.41 12.17 16.72
N PRO A 220 -10.98 12.70 17.83
CA PRO A 220 -12.34 13.27 17.83
C PRO A 220 -12.51 14.45 16.87
N GLU A 221 -11.52 15.34 16.74
CA GLU A 221 -11.58 16.47 15.81
C GLU A 221 -11.61 16.02 14.34
N ASP A 222 -10.83 14.97 14.00
CA ASP A 222 -10.87 14.36 12.66
C ASP A 222 -12.22 13.68 12.42
N PHE A 223 -12.82 13.04 13.43
CA PHE A 223 -14.15 12.44 13.31
C PHE A 223 -15.23 13.50 13.02
N GLU A 224 -15.24 14.63 13.73
CA GLU A 224 -16.20 15.73 13.51
C GLU A 224 -16.07 16.25 12.05
N ALA A 225 -14.87 16.47 11.56
CA ALA A 225 -14.64 16.93 10.19
C ALA A 225 -15.10 15.89 9.16
N LEU A 226 -14.82 14.59 9.40
CA LEU A 226 -15.28 13.49 8.53
C LEU A 226 -16.81 13.36 8.54
N GLU A 227 -17.47 13.52 9.68
CA GLU A 227 -18.91 13.46 9.80
C GLU A 227 -19.60 14.58 9.00
N VAL A 228 -19.09 15.82 9.11
CA VAL A 228 -19.57 16.96 8.30
C VAL A 228 -19.42 16.68 6.80
N ILE A 229 -18.27 16.14 6.37
CA ILE A 229 -18.09 15.71 4.97
C ILE A 229 -19.10 14.61 4.63
N GLY A 230 -19.24 13.61 5.50
CA GLY A 230 -20.16 12.48 5.36
C GLY A 230 -21.60 12.94 5.14
N ASP A 231 -22.10 13.87 5.95
CA ASP A 231 -23.47 14.41 5.84
C ASP A 231 -23.74 15.14 4.53
N SER A 232 -22.71 15.67 3.89
CA SER A 232 -22.81 16.34 2.61
C SER A 232 -22.78 15.38 1.40
N ILE A 233 -22.39 14.11 1.58
CA ILE A 233 -22.33 13.12 0.48
C ILE A 233 -23.70 13.00 -0.20
N HIS A 234 -23.70 13.02 -1.54
CA HIS A 234 -24.89 13.05 -2.41
C HIS A 234 -25.68 14.37 -2.41
N THR A 235 -25.18 15.43 -1.77
CA THR A 235 -25.75 16.76 -1.85
C THR A 235 -24.97 17.66 -2.83
N ARG A 236 -25.51 18.83 -3.15
CA ARG A 236 -24.82 19.83 -3.99
C ARG A 236 -23.63 20.47 -3.24
N GLN A 237 -23.64 20.43 -1.91
CA GLN A 237 -22.58 20.99 -1.04
C GLN A 237 -21.38 20.06 -0.87
N TYR A 238 -21.43 18.81 -1.33
CA TYR A 238 -20.36 17.83 -1.08
C TYR A 238 -18.97 18.35 -1.44
N LYS A 239 -18.83 18.99 -2.60
CA LYS A 239 -17.52 19.48 -3.05
C LYS A 239 -16.98 20.58 -2.11
N SER A 240 -17.76 21.57 -1.77
CA SER A 240 -17.36 22.66 -0.87
C SER A 240 -17.10 22.13 0.55
N SER A 241 -17.99 21.28 1.07
CA SER A 241 -17.83 20.66 2.38
C SER A 241 -16.55 19.82 2.47
N LEU A 242 -16.24 19.04 1.42
CA LEU A 242 -15.01 18.26 1.35
C LEU A 242 -13.77 19.18 1.36
N GLU A 243 -13.74 20.22 0.53
CA GLU A 243 -12.61 21.16 0.45
C GLU A 243 -12.40 21.90 1.79
N GLU A 244 -13.45 22.43 2.41
CA GLU A 244 -13.40 23.20 3.66
C GLU A 244 -12.99 22.35 4.89
N ASN A 245 -13.44 21.10 4.97
CA ASN A 245 -13.18 20.25 6.12
C ASN A 245 -11.96 19.35 5.94
N TRP A 246 -11.50 19.13 4.70
CA TRP A 246 -10.31 18.33 4.43
C TRP A 246 -9.06 18.89 5.10
N ASP A 247 -8.89 20.22 5.09
CA ASP A 247 -7.72 20.87 5.68
C ASP A 247 -7.67 20.78 7.21
N LYS A 248 -8.81 20.53 7.86
CA LYS A 248 -8.89 20.30 9.31
C LYS A 248 -8.38 18.91 9.72
N LEU A 249 -8.40 17.93 8.78
CA LEU A 249 -7.98 16.56 9.05
C LEU A 249 -6.47 16.47 9.27
N THR A 250 -6.08 15.71 10.26
CA THR A 250 -4.69 15.47 10.65
C THR A 250 -4.00 14.59 9.58
N SER A 251 -2.84 15.05 9.08
CA SER A 251 -2.02 14.28 8.14
C SER A 251 -1.23 13.18 8.87
N THR A 252 -1.83 12.01 9.07
CA THR A 252 -1.22 10.91 9.81
C THR A 252 -1.58 9.55 9.20
N SER A 253 -0.81 8.51 9.54
CA SER A 253 -1.14 7.14 9.14
C SER A 253 -2.20 6.52 10.06
N VAL A 254 -2.95 5.57 9.54
CA VAL A 254 -3.91 4.78 10.33
C VAL A 254 -3.21 3.96 11.41
N ASP A 255 -1.96 3.57 11.16
CA ASP A 255 -1.16 2.78 12.09
C ASP A 255 -0.91 3.54 13.39
N TYR A 256 -0.35 4.75 13.30
CA TYR A 256 -0.06 5.61 14.46
C TYR A 256 -1.31 6.16 15.14
N ALA A 257 -2.28 6.60 14.35
CA ALA A 257 -3.45 7.28 14.89
C ALA A 257 -4.45 6.32 15.55
N ILE A 258 -4.62 5.13 14.98
CA ILE A 258 -5.67 4.20 15.37
C ILE A 258 -5.09 2.87 15.86
N LEU A 259 -4.27 2.17 15.04
CA LEU A 259 -3.90 0.79 15.34
C LEU A 259 -2.96 0.64 16.54
N GLU A 260 -2.07 1.60 16.79
CA GLU A 260 -1.21 1.57 17.99
C GLU A 260 -1.97 1.89 19.29
N ARG A 261 -3.16 2.50 19.19
CA ARG A 261 -3.95 2.96 20.34
C ARG A 261 -5.14 2.06 20.65
N SER A 262 -5.69 1.41 19.63
CA SER A 262 -6.89 0.58 19.75
C SER A 262 -6.59 -0.74 20.47
N LYS A 263 -7.50 -1.17 21.35
CA LYS A 263 -7.38 -2.42 22.13
C LYS A 263 -7.99 -3.63 21.44
N ASN A 264 -8.88 -3.40 20.48
CA ASN A 264 -9.62 -4.48 19.81
C ASN A 264 -9.13 -4.64 18.37
N ILE A 265 -7.95 -5.23 18.22
CA ILE A 265 -7.34 -5.50 16.93
C ILE A 265 -7.07 -6.99 16.80
N SER A 266 -7.35 -7.53 15.63
CA SER A 266 -7.04 -8.89 15.24
C SER A 266 -6.09 -8.89 14.04
N VAL A 267 -5.17 -9.85 14.00
CA VAL A 267 -4.31 -10.07 12.85
C VAL A 267 -4.60 -11.42 12.23
N VAL A 268 -4.79 -11.45 10.91
CA VAL A 268 -4.85 -12.67 10.12
C VAL A 268 -3.48 -12.93 9.52
N ARG A 269 -2.91 -14.11 9.79
CA ARG A 269 -1.62 -14.53 9.27
C ARG A 269 -1.72 -14.76 7.76
N ALA A 270 -0.91 -14.03 7.01
CA ALA A 270 -0.86 -14.13 5.56
C ALA A 270 0.00 -15.32 5.11
N GLU A 271 -0.60 -16.22 4.35
CA GLU A 271 0.06 -17.42 3.78
C GLU A 271 0.41 -17.24 2.29
N PHE A 272 0.30 -16.03 1.76
CA PHE A 272 0.70 -15.66 0.40
C PHE A 272 2.05 -14.94 0.39
N LYS A 273 2.76 -14.96 -0.73
CA LYS A 273 3.97 -14.14 -0.89
C LYS A 273 3.58 -12.68 -1.10
N TRP A 274 4.22 -11.81 -0.36
CA TRP A 274 3.98 -10.38 -0.37
C TRP A 274 5.30 -9.60 -0.47
N ASN A 275 5.25 -8.49 -1.19
CA ASN A 275 6.33 -7.50 -1.25
C ASN A 275 5.72 -6.14 -1.56
N ASP A 276 6.10 -5.11 -0.81
CA ASP A 276 5.65 -3.73 -1.05
C ASP A 276 6.36 -3.07 -2.25
N ILE A 277 7.41 -3.72 -2.77
CA ILE A 277 8.31 -3.17 -3.80
C ILE A 277 8.70 -1.74 -3.43
N GLY A 278 9.22 -1.56 -2.20
CA GLY A 278 9.49 -0.23 -1.63
C GLY A 278 10.74 0.45 -2.19
N SER A 279 11.64 -0.31 -2.81
CA SER A 279 12.92 0.19 -3.32
C SER A 279 13.40 -0.58 -4.56
N TRP A 280 14.46 -0.10 -5.19
CA TRP A 280 15.12 -0.80 -6.30
C TRP A 280 15.68 -2.17 -5.89
N ASN A 281 16.12 -2.33 -4.63
CA ASN A 281 16.56 -3.63 -4.12
C ASN A 281 15.40 -4.60 -4.01
N ALA A 282 14.26 -4.18 -3.47
CA ALA A 282 13.07 -5.01 -3.41
C ALA A 282 12.62 -5.47 -4.81
N TYR A 283 12.75 -4.60 -5.80
CA TYR A 283 12.49 -4.95 -7.20
C TYR A 283 13.52 -5.93 -7.75
N PHE A 284 14.82 -5.71 -7.50
CA PHE A 284 15.91 -6.59 -7.92
C PHE A 284 15.76 -8.02 -7.40
N GLU A 285 15.31 -8.17 -6.12
CA GLU A 285 15.08 -9.48 -5.51
C GLU A 285 13.94 -10.29 -6.15
N LEU A 286 13.01 -9.62 -6.82
CA LEU A 286 11.89 -10.27 -7.50
C LEU A 286 12.22 -10.77 -8.92
N LEU A 287 13.34 -10.33 -9.48
CA LEU A 287 13.69 -10.64 -10.85
C LEU A 287 14.60 -11.86 -10.97
N PRO A 288 14.48 -12.64 -12.06
CA PRO A 288 15.38 -13.77 -12.30
C PRO A 288 16.81 -13.26 -12.52
N LYS A 289 17.75 -13.84 -11.79
CA LYS A 289 19.18 -13.50 -11.82
C LYS A 289 19.94 -14.52 -12.66
N ASN A 290 20.96 -14.08 -13.40
CA ASN A 290 21.88 -14.99 -14.07
C ASN A 290 22.88 -15.62 -13.09
N GLY A 291 23.80 -16.49 -13.57
CA GLY A 291 24.80 -17.22 -12.74
C GLY A 291 25.76 -16.32 -11.97
N LYS A 292 25.84 -15.00 -12.27
CA LYS A 292 26.63 -13.99 -11.54
C LYS A 292 25.74 -13.07 -10.70
N GLY A 293 24.46 -13.40 -10.51
CA GLY A 293 23.52 -12.57 -9.76
C GLY A 293 23.06 -11.30 -10.50
N ASN A 294 23.39 -11.12 -11.77
CA ASN A 294 23.02 -9.95 -12.53
C ASN A 294 21.60 -10.06 -13.11
N VAL A 295 20.92 -8.92 -13.21
CA VAL A 295 19.63 -8.74 -13.91
C VAL A 295 19.78 -7.68 -14.99
N ILE A 296 19.34 -8.00 -16.20
CA ILE A 296 19.22 -7.03 -17.30
C ILE A 296 17.76 -7.03 -17.75
N LYS A 297 17.12 -5.86 -17.69
CA LYS A 297 15.80 -5.62 -18.25
C LYS A 297 15.89 -4.56 -19.34
N GLY A 298 15.48 -4.89 -20.54
CA GLY A 298 15.68 -4.06 -21.73
C GLY A 298 16.99 -4.34 -22.44
N ASP A 299 17.50 -3.38 -23.21
CA ASP A 299 18.70 -3.51 -24.02
C ASP A 299 19.95 -3.15 -23.22
N GLY A 300 20.80 -4.13 -22.90
CA GLY A 300 21.99 -3.91 -22.08
C GLY A 300 22.97 -5.06 -22.05
N LEU A 301 24.18 -4.79 -21.55
CA LEU A 301 25.27 -5.76 -21.40
C LEU A 301 26.04 -5.49 -20.11
N ILE A 302 26.42 -6.58 -19.41
CA ILE A 302 27.30 -6.52 -18.23
C ILE A 302 28.54 -7.37 -18.50
N ILE A 303 29.73 -6.77 -18.42
CA ILE A 303 31.02 -7.44 -18.59
C ILE A 303 31.82 -7.32 -17.29
N GLY A 304 32.28 -8.43 -16.74
CA GLY A 304 33.19 -8.46 -15.59
C GLY A 304 32.58 -7.88 -14.32
N GLY A 305 31.32 -8.20 -13.98
CA GLY A 305 30.67 -7.75 -12.75
C GLY A 305 29.60 -8.70 -12.25
N SER A 306 29.20 -8.54 -11.00
CA SER A 306 28.22 -9.38 -10.29
C SER A 306 27.19 -8.57 -9.50
N ASN A 307 26.02 -9.15 -9.27
CA ASN A 307 24.93 -8.57 -8.50
C ASN A 307 24.47 -7.18 -8.98
N ASN A 308 24.44 -6.96 -10.28
CA ASN A 308 24.02 -5.68 -10.86
C ASN A 308 22.58 -5.76 -11.38
N LEU A 309 21.81 -4.70 -11.18
CA LEU A 309 20.56 -4.44 -11.88
C LEU A 309 20.78 -3.40 -12.98
N VAL A 310 20.57 -3.77 -14.22
CA VAL A 310 20.47 -2.84 -15.36
C VAL A 310 19.02 -2.85 -15.85
N HIS A 311 18.35 -1.70 -15.76
CA HIS A 311 17.03 -1.51 -16.33
C HIS A 311 17.10 -0.40 -17.37
N SER A 312 17.10 -0.78 -18.64
CA SER A 312 17.18 0.13 -19.76
C SER A 312 15.83 0.28 -20.47
N ASN A 313 15.35 1.50 -20.57
CA ASN A 313 14.12 1.83 -21.27
C ASN A 313 14.40 2.72 -22.49
N GLY A 314 14.77 2.07 -23.60
CA GLY A 314 14.92 2.69 -24.90
C GLY A 314 16.34 3.17 -25.27
N ARG A 315 17.37 2.83 -24.49
CA ARG A 315 18.79 3.05 -24.84
C ARG A 315 19.61 1.86 -24.44
N PHE A 316 20.56 1.43 -25.27
CA PHE A 316 21.55 0.43 -24.89
C PHE A 316 22.36 0.91 -23.67
N THR A 317 22.50 0.04 -22.67
CA THR A 317 23.21 0.36 -21.42
C THR A 317 24.25 -0.70 -21.12
N ALA A 318 25.52 -0.35 -21.10
CA ALA A 318 26.61 -1.26 -20.76
C ALA A 318 27.18 -0.95 -19.38
N VAL A 319 27.50 -2.01 -18.62
CA VAL A 319 28.21 -1.94 -17.34
C VAL A 319 29.44 -2.81 -17.43
N VAL A 320 30.62 -2.25 -17.13
CA VAL A 320 31.90 -2.95 -17.22
C VAL A 320 32.64 -2.85 -15.90
N GLY A 321 33.02 -4.01 -15.34
CA GLY A 321 33.90 -4.11 -14.14
C GLY A 321 33.29 -3.56 -12.84
N ALA A 322 31.94 -3.48 -12.72
CA ALA A 322 31.29 -2.99 -11.51
C ALA A 322 30.43 -4.09 -10.86
N ASP A 323 30.36 -4.08 -9.52
CA ASP A 323 29.58 -4.99 -8.71
C ASP A 323 28.56 -4.24 -7.85
N ASN A 324 27.43 -4.89 -7.54
CA ASN A 324 26.40 -4.39 -6.65
C ASN A 324 25.82 -3.03 -7.05
N MET A 325 25.64 -2.80 -8.34
CA MET A 325 25.12 -1.53 -8.87
C MET A 325 23.68 -1.66 -9.34
N VAL A 326 22.94 -0.59 -9.15
CA VAL A 326 21.63 -0.36 -9.77
C VAL A 326 21.79 0.74 -10.81
N VAL A 327 21.57 0.40 -12.08
CA VAL A 327 21.64 1.31 -13.22
C VAL A 327 20.29 1.34 -13.91
N ILE A 328 19.63 2.49 -13.84
CA ILE A 328 18.30 2.68 -14.42
C ILE A 328 18.37 3.78 -15.47
N ASN A 329 18.09 3.43 -16.70
CA ASN A 329 18.13 4.34 -17.82
C ASN A 329 16.72 4.57 -18.38
N THR A 330 16.31 5.82 -18.48
CA THR A 330 15.09 6.27 -19.14
C THR A 330 15.45 7.17 -20.34
N LYS A 331 14.44 7.66 -21.05
CA LYS A 331 14.67 8.56 -22.22
C LYS A 331 15.36 9.87 -21.81
N ASP A 332 15.11 10.34 -20.59
CA ASP A 332 15.44 11.69 -20.10
C ASP A 332 16.35 11.71 -18.87
N ALA A 333 16.56 10.56 -18.22
CA ALA A 333 17.41 10.50 -17.03
C ALA A 333 18.09 9.14 -16.88
N THR A 334 19.27 9.15 -16.24
CA THR A 334 20.00 7.94 -15.86
C THR A 334 20.31 8.01 -14.36
N LEU A 335 19.95 6.96 -13.62
CA LEU A 335 20.35 6.75 -12.24
C LEU A 335 21.44 5.67 -12.21
N VAL A 336 22.53 5.97 -11.50
CA VAL A 336 23.57 4.99 -11.14
C VAL A 336 23.76 5.09 -9.63
N VAL A 337 23.52 3.99 -8.93
CA VAL A 337 23.58 3.98 -7.45
C VAL A 337 24.04 2.61 -6.96
N PRO A 338 24.93 2.52 -5.94
CA PRO A 338 25.21 1.28 -5.25
C PRO A 338 23.97 0.69 -4.58
N GLN A 339 23.86 -0.63 -4.51
CA GLN A 339 22.67 -1.28 -3.93
C GLN A 339 22.45 -0.92 -2.45
N ASP A 340 23.51 -0.72 -1.69
CA ASP A 340 23.45 -0.31 -0.27
C ASP A 340 22.98 1.15 -0.06
N ARG A 341 22.89 1.93 -1.15
CA ARG A 341 22.50 3.34 -1.15
C ARG A 341 21.21 3.65 -1.92
N VAL A 342 20.45 2.65 -2.32
CA VAL A 342 19.21 2.89 -3.12
C VAL A 342 18.14 3.71 -2.41
N GLU A 343 18.16 3.76 -1.08
CA GLU A 343 17.23 4.61 -0.31
C GLU A 343 17.53 6.11 -0.46
N ASP A 344 18.79 6.49 -0.79
CA ASP A 344 19.19 7.87 -1.02
C ASP A 344 18.54 8.49 -2.27
N VAL A 345 17.92 7.67 -3.11
CA VAL A 345 17.13 8.17 -4.26
C VAL A 345 16.00 9.10 -3.81
N LYS A 346 15.47 8.91 -2.59
CA LYS A 346 14.47 9.84 -2.02
C LYS A 346 15.07 11.24 -1.84
N GLU A 347 16.27 11.35 -1.26
CA GLU A 347 16.98 12.61 -1.06
C GLU A 347 17.33 13.29 -2.39
N LEU A 348 17.78 12.49 -3.39
CA LEU A 348 18.00 12.99 -4.73
C LEU A 348 16.75 13.66 -5.32
N VAL A 349 15.58 13.04 -5.18
CA VAL A 349 14.30 13.60 -5.70
C VAL A 349 13.93 14.89 -4.97
N GLU A 350 14.16 14.97 -3.65
CA GLU A 350 13.94 16.20 -2.87
C GLU A 350 14.85 17.31 -3.36
N LYS A 351 16.14 17.04 -3.60
CA LYS A 351 17.10 18.00 -4.14
C LYS A 351 16.76 18.47 -5.55
N LEU A 352 16.31 17.56 -6.43
CA LEU A 352 15.84 17.94 -7.77
C LEU A 352 14.66 18.92 -7.71
N ARG A 353 13.79 18.78 -6.71
CA ARG A 353 12.65 19.69 -6.49
C ARG A 353 13.12 21.05 -5.99
N GLU A 354 14.05 21.08 -5.03
CA GLU A 354 14.65 22.32 -4.53
C GLU A 354 15.37 23.10 -5.64
N GLU A 355 16.02 22.39 -6.57
CA GLU A 355 16.68 22.99 -7.73
C GLU A 355 15.73 23.37 -8.89
N GLY A 356 14.41 23.16 -8.75
CA GLY A 356 13.43 23.47 -9.79
C GLY A 356 13.54 22.59 -11.05
N ARG A 357 14.07 21.38 -10.93
CA ARG A 357 14.26 20.44 -12.04
C ARG A 357 12.98 19.66 -12.38
N GLU A 358 11.87 20.36 -12.54
CA GLU A 358 10.55 19.79 -12.75
C GLU A 358 10.44 18.83 -13.95
N LYS A 359 11.25 19.06 -15.01
CA LYS A 359 11.24 18.23 -16.23
C LYS A 359 11.61 16.76 -15.97
N VAL A 360 12.34 16.50 -14.90
CA VAL A 360 12.79 15.15 -14.53
C VAL A 360 12.11 14.62 -13.25
N LEU A 361 11.16 15.37 -12.68
CA LEU A 361 10.28 14.99 -11.57
C LEU A 361 8.89 14.55 -12.11
#